data_4d72a1995e87621726edff2640f621f5
#
_entry.id   4d72a1995e87621726edff2640f621f5
#
_cell.length_a   1.000
_cell.length_b   1.000
_cell.length_c   1.000
_cell.angle_alpha   90.00
_cell.angle_beta   90.00
_cell.angle_gamma   90.00
#
_symmetry.space_group_name_H-M   'P 1'
#
loop_
_entity.id
_entity.type
_entity.pdbx_description
1 polymer ?
#
loop_
_entity_poly.entity_id
_entity_poly.type
_entity_poly.pdbx_seq_one_letter_code
_entity_poly.pdbx_strand_id
1 'polypeptide(L)'
;MIRRIVAGLLAVSLGASAYAYEEITVTEGGTLTGTVTLQGQIPKPKGYNLTTLPDAIYCGRISDGRGWRLLQPFDVGGDGAFRQVVVLLEDIERGKAFGPYTPPRIEARDCRFVPFVNVVRDHHDVVVINMDPAMHDIQAYETSQLGPRVLFNVPLPISTRYPREAGLSAHFHKHFEGTPVTQTVKMTKGRHIFTMQCGFHAYMESWALVVDHPYFALTDERGRFQIADIPPGTYKVTIWHPYVHDSYERTVTIKPKEETTADFTVAVPTGRLYANQMVENAYVRYTVTEEVQSQIVPTLEKQTY
;
A
#
# COMPACT_ATOMS: atom_id res chain seq x y z
N MET A 1 -15.38 8.66 70.61
CA MET A 1 -16.05 8.19 69.38
C MET A 1 -15.76 9.16 68.27
N ILE A 2 -14.81 8.84 67.38
CA ILE A 2 -14.39 9.67 66.25
C ILE A 2 -14.99 9.05 64.99
N ARG A 3 -15.96 9.72 64.37
CA ARG A 3 -16.54 9.35 63.08
C ARG A 3 -15.59 9.79 61.94
N ARG A 4 -15.00 8.83 61.22
CA ARG A 4 -14.28 9.08 59.98
C ARG A 4 -15.29 9.15 58.84
N ILE A 5 -15.34 10.31 58.18
CA ILE A 5 -16.08 10.53 56.95
C ILE A 5 -15.13 10.10 55.80
N VAL A 6 -15.49 9.04 55.08
CA VAL A 6 -14.80 8.65 53.83
C VAL A 6 -15.49 9.35 52.70
N ALA A 7 -14.82 10.34 52.13
CA ALA A 7 -15.26 10.98 50.86
C ALA A 7 -14.84 10.09 49.69
N GLY A 8 -15.81 9.46 49.06
CA GLY A 8 -15.58 8.72 47.80
C GLY A 8 -15.42 9.67 46.62
N LEU A 9 -14.24 9.71 46.01
CA LEU A 9 -14.03 10.34 44.71
C LEU A 9 -14.67 9.45 43.63
N LEU A 10 -15.75 9.97 43.02
CA LEU A 10 -16.27 9.42 41.76
C LEU A 10 -15.34 9.88 40.61
N ALA A 11 -14.52 8.98 40.12
CA ALA A 11 -13.79 9.20 38.87
C ALA A 11 -14.77 9.05 37.68
N VAL A 12 -15.18 10.16 37.11
CA VAL A 12 -15.92 10.16 35.82
C VAL A 12 -14.90 9.90 34.74
N SER A 13 -14.85 8.67 34.25
CA SER A 13 -14.11 8.33 33.04
C SER A 13 -14.86 8.92 31.83
N LEU A 14 -14.37 10.04 31.30
CA LEU A 14 -14.74 10.53 29.98
C LEU A 14 -14.23 9.51 28.95
N GLY A 15 -15.08 8.54 28.59
CA GLY A 15 -14.85 7.69 27.46
C GLY A 15 -14.88 8.56 26.21
N ALA A 16 -13.75 8.69 25.52
CA ALA A 16 -13.73 9.22 24.17
C ALA A 16 -14.59 8.30 23.28
N SER A 17 -15.81 8.73 22.98
CA SER A 17 -16.65 8.08 21.97
C SER A 17 -15.96 8.30 20.63
N ALA A 18 -15.44 7.23 20.02
CA ALA A 18 -15.10 7.27 18.61
C ALA A 18 -16.42 7.46 17.87
N TYR A 19 -16.69 8.66 17.41
CA TYR A 19 -17.84 8.94 16.57
C TYR A 19 -17.64 8.24 15.23
N ALA A 20 -18.64 7.48 14.78
CA ALA A 20 -18.69 6.98 13.42
C ALA A 20 -18.91 8.19 12.50
N TYR A 21 -18.31 8.16 11.30
CA TYR A 21 -18.50 9.20 10.29
C TYR A 21 -20.00 9.40 9.97
N GLU A 22 -20.46 10.66 10.02
CA GLU A 22 -21.86 11.05 9.76
C GLU A 22 -22.01 11.52 8.30
N GLU A 23 -22.87 10.86 7.55
CA GLU A 23 -23.20 11.29 6.19
C GLU A 23 -24.20 12.45 6.19
N ILE A 24 -23.82 13.57 5.57
CA ILE A 24 -24.64 14.76 5.39
C ILE A 24 -24.64 15.22 3.93
N THR A 25 -25.60 16.06 3.56
CA THR A 25 -25.57 16.78 2.28
C THR A 25 -24.66 18.00 2.39
N VAL A 26 -23.58 18.01 1.61
CA VAL A 26 -22.63 19.12 1.56
C VAL A 26 -23.05 20.11 0.46
N THR A 27 -23.60 21.27 0.81
CA THR A 27 -24.10 22.28 -0.15
C THR A 27 -23.07 23.35 -0.48
N GLU A 28 -22.15 23.63 0.43
CA GLU A 28 -21.13 24.68 0.34
C GLU A 28 -19.71 24.09 0.29
N GLY A 29 -19.57 22.88 -0.24
CA GLY A 29 -18.29 22.17 -0.27
C GLY A 29 -17.20 22.94 -1.01
N GLY A 30 -15.99 22.96 -0.44
CA GLY A 30 -14.78 23.41 -1.13
C GLY A 30 -13.99 22.24 -1.71
N THR A 31 -12.94 22.57 -2.42
CA THR A 31 -12.06 21.57 -3.06
C THR A 31 -10.63 21.75 -2.56
N LEU A 32 -9.98 20.67 -2.22
CA LEU A 32 -8.55 20.61 -1.92
C LEU A 32 -7.82 20.03 -3.13
N THR A 33 -6.81 20.75 -3.61
CA THR A 33 -5.91 20.28 -4.69
C THR A 33 -4.47 20.37 -4.23
N GLY A 34 -3.57 19.75 -4.95
CA GLY A 34 -2.14 19.87 -4.71
C GLY A 34 -1.32 18.85 -5.45
N THR A 35 -0.03 18.87 -5.16
CA THR A 35 0.97 17.95 -5.70
C THR A 35 1.76 17.30 -4.59
N VAL A 36 2.17 16.06 -4.81
CA VAL A 36 3.12 15.35 -3.95
C VAL A 36 4.37 15.08 -4.76
N THR A 37 5.52 15.54 -4.26
CA THR A 37 6.83 15.31 -4.87
C THR A 37 7.73 14.54 -3.92
N LEU A 38 8.58 13.65 -4.47
CA LEU A 38 9.62 12.95 -3.75
C LEU A 38 10.96 13.64 -4.01
N GLN A 39 11.66 14.04 -2.94
CA GLN A 39 12.93 14.75 -3.01
C GLN A 39 14.07 13.91 -2.42
N GLY A 40 15.16 13.83 -3.13
CA GLY A 40 16.37 13.10 -2.71
C GLY A 40 16.74 11.99 -3.68
N GLN A 41 17.79 11.27 -3.34
CA GLN A 41 18.25 10.15 -4.15
C GLN A 41 17.39 8.92 -3.87
N ILE A 42 16.66 8.45 -4.87
CA ILE A 42 15.84 7.23 -4.75
C ILE A 42 16.78 6.06 -4.43
N PRO A 43 16.46 5.25 -3.38
CA PRO A 43 17.26 4.10 -3.02
C PRO A 43 17.35 3.10 -4.16
N LYS A 44 18.48 2.40 -4.24
CA LYS A 44 18.62 1.29 -5.18
C LYS A 44 17.51 0.26 -4.93
N PRO A 45 16.87 -0.27 -5.98
CA PRO A 45 15.83 -1.27 -5.82
C PRO A 45 16.39 -2.54 -5.20
N LYS A 46 15.57 -3.21 -4.37
CA LYS A 46 15.92 -4.51 -3.83
C LYS A 46 15.80 -5.58 -4.90
N GLY A 47 16.86 -6.35 -5.12
CA GLY A 47 16.87 -7.47 -6.05
C GLY A 47 16.48 -8.80 -5.39
N TYR A 48 15.70 -9.59 -6.12
CA TYR A 48 15.35 -10.97 -5.77
C TYR A 48 15.81 -11.92 -6.86
N ASN A 49 16.52 -12.97 -6.47
CA ASN A 49 16.91 -14.03 -7.39
C ASN A 49 15.73 -14.97 -7.60
N LEU A 50 15.11 -14.89 -8.77
CA LEU A 50 13.92 -15.66 -9.10
C LEU A 50 14.23 -17.13 -9.43
N THR A 51 15.48 -17.47 -9.70
CA THR A 51 15.89 -18.87 -9.95
C THR A 51 15.77 -19.76 -8.71
N THR A 52 15.67 -19.14 -7.52
CA THR A 52 15.48 -19.84 -6.24
C THR A 52 14.02 -19.91 -5.79
N LEU A 53 13.10 -19.36 -6.57
CA LEU A 53 11.68 -19.29 -6.28
C LEU A 53 10.88 -20.17 -7.24
N PRO A 54 9.64 -20.53 -6.93
CA PRO A 54 8.75 -21.21 -7.85
C PRO A 54 8.58 -20.44 -9.18
N ASP A 55 8.15 -21.14 -10.22
CA ASP A 55 7.86 -20.58 -11.55
C ASP A 55 9.00 -19.73 -12.16
N ALA A 56 10.24 -20.08 -11.84
CA ALA A 56 11.45 -19.34 -12.24
C ALA A 56 11.55 -19.10 -13.76
N ILE A 57 11.07 -20.05 -14.59
CA ILE A 57 11.11 -19.93 -16.04
C ILE A 57 10.23 -18.77 -16.52
N TYR A 58 9.00 -18.70 -16.03
CA TYR A 58 8.07 -17.63 -16.40
C TYR A 58 8.44 -16.31 -15.72
N CYS A 59 8.47 -16.28 -14.39
CA CYS A 59 8.70 -15.05 -13.63
C CYS A 59 10.10 -14.45 -13.86
N GLY A 60 11.14 -15.30 -13.92
CA GLY A 60 12.51 -14.84 -14.15
C GLY A 60 12.70 -14.17 -15.50
N ARG A 61 12.00 -14.66 -16.50
CA ARG A 61 12.11 -14.14 -17.85
C ARG A 61 11.43 -12.80 -18.07
N ILE A 62 10.20 -12.63 -17.54
CA ILE A 62 9.46 -11.38 -17.69
C ILE A 62 9.96 -10.26 -16.78
N SER A 63 10.93 -10.52 -15.91
CA SER A 63 11.58 -9.51 -15.06
C SER A 63 12.66 -8.76 -15.83
N ASP A 64 13.90 -9.21 -15.67
CA ASP A 64 15.08 -8.63 -16.33
C ASP A 64 15.66 -9.54 -17.43
N GLY A 65 15.02 -10.67 -17.70
CA GLY A 65 15.49 -11.69 -18.63
C GLY A 65 16.68 -12.53 -18.13
N ARG A 66 17.19 -12.26 -16.92
CA ARG A 66 18.35 -12.89 -16.31
C ARG A 66 18.04 -13.61 -15.00
N GLY A 67 16.75 -13.66 -14.62
CA GLY A 67 16.30 -14.33 -13.43
C GLY A 67 16.24 -13.42 -12.18
N TRP A 68 16.27 -12.11 -12.34
CA TRP A 68 16.16 -11.15 -11.25
C TRP A 68 14.92 -10.30 -11.34
N ARG A 69 14.28 -10.08 -10.20
CA ARG A 69 13.22 -9.09 -10.02
C ARG A 69 13.74 -7.95 -9.14
N LEU A 70 13.60 -6.72 -9.63
CA LEU A 70 13.89 -5.54 -8.84
C LEU A 70 12.59 -4.95 -8.29
N LEU A 71 12.53 -4.78 -6.99
CA LEU A 71 11.42 -4.13 -6.31
C LEU A 71 11.67 -2.62 -6.31
N GLN A 72 10.82 -1.88 -7.02
CA GLN A 72 10.80 -0.41 -7.08
C GLN A 72 9.60 0.08 -6.26
N PRO A 73 9.79 0.41 -4.98
CA PRO A 73 8.68 0.81 -4.12
C PRO A 73 8.20 2.24 -4.39
N PHE A 74 9.07 3.09 -4.96
CA PHE A 74 8.74 4.48 -5.25
C PHE A 74 8.47 4.66 -6.74
N ASP A 75 7.22 4.97 -7.09
CA ASP A 75 6.83 5.33 -8.44
C ASP A 75 6.96 6.85 -8.61
N VAL A 76 8.06 7.27 -9.25
CA VAL A 76 8.41 8.68 -9.39
C VAL A 76 8.48 9.04 -10.87
N GLY A 77 7.70 10.02 -11.25
CA GLY A 77 7.69 10.59 -12.60
C GLY A 77 8.74 11.70 -12.79
N GLY A 78 8.64 12.37 -13.93
CA GLY A 78 9.42 13.57 -14.18
C GLY A 78 9.22 14.62 -13.07
N ASP A 79 10.22 15.43 -12.84
CA ASP A 79 10.22 16.52 -11.85
C ASP A 79 9.93 16.06 -10.40
N GLY A 80 10.19 14.79 -10.11
CA GLY A 80 9.97 14.22 -8.78
C GLY A 80 8.50 13.91 -8.45
N ALA A 81 7.60 13.92 -9.42
CA ALA A 81 6.17 13.61 -9.22
C ALA A 81 6.00 12.25 -8.53
N PHE A 82 5.51 12.25 -7.30
CA PHE A 82 5.35 11.02 -6.50
C PHE A 82 3.95 10.44 -6.72
N ARG A 83 3.90 9.30 -7.40
CA ARG A 83 2.68 8.61 -7.80
C ARG A 83 2.24 7.60 -6.75
N GLN A 84 0.97 7.20 -6.82
CA GLN A 84 0.39 6.19 -5.93
C GLN A 84 0.55 6.52 -4.44
N VAL A 85 0.52 7.81 -4.10
CA VAL A 85 0.46 8.29 -2.71
C VAL A 85 -1.00 8.55 -2.35
N VAL A 86 -1.43 8.09 -1.20
CA VAL A 86 -2.76 8.41 -0.68
C VAL A 86 -2.68 9.73 0.08
N VAL A 87 -3.53 10.68 -0.30
CA VAL A 87 -3.77 11.92 0.44
C VAL A 87 -5.09 11.78 1.16
N LEU A 88 -5.12 12.05 2.45
CA LEU A 88 -6.27 11.82 3.32
C LEU A 88 -6.54 13.06 4.18
N LEU A 89 -7.80 13.43 4.35
CA LEU A 89 -8.21 14.34 5.42
C LEU A 89 -8.36 13.53 6.70
N GLU A 90 -7.77 13.98 7.80
CA GLU A 90 -7.98 13.35 9.10
C GLU A 90 -9.00 14.15 9.93
N ASP A 91 -9.57 13.48 10.92
CA ASP A 91 -10.48 14.05 11.92
C ASP A 91 -11.75 14.69 11.30
N ILE A 92 -12.17 14.20 10.13
CA ILE A 92 -13.43 14.62 9.53
C ILE A 92 -14.58 13.74 10.04
N GLU A 93 -15.42 14.30 10.90
CA GLU A 93 -16.49 13.57 11.57
C GLU A 93 -17.76 13.46 10.71
N ARG A 94 -17.95 14.37 9.76
CA ARG A 94 -19.15 14.39 8.91
C ARG A 94 -18.91 15.02 7.55
N GLY A 95 -19.67 14.60 6.56
CA GLY A 95 -19.54 15.10 5.20
C GLY A 95 -20.35 14.31 4.19
N LYS A 96 -19.93 14.32 2.92
CA LYS A 96 -20.65 13.62 1.86
C LYS A 96 -20.68 12.12 2.09
N ALA A 97 -21.73 11.48 1.63
CA ALA A 97 -21.80 10.03 1.56
C ALA A 97 -20.68 9.47 0.66
N PHE A 98 -20.28 8.25 0.94
CA PHE A 98 -19.49 7.53 -0.03
C PHE A 98 -20.28 7.33 -1.33
N GLY A 99 -19.63 7.44 -2.46
CA GLY A 99 -20.19 6.98 -3.72
C GLY A 99 -20.39 5.46 -3.76
N PRO A 100 -21.01 4.95 -4.83
CA PRO A 100 -21.13 3.51 -5.06
C PRO A 100 -19.76 2.84 -4.93
N TYR A 101 -19.69 1.73 -4.20
CA TYR A 101 -18.46 1.01 -4.01
C TYR A 101 -18.15 0.11 -5.19
N THR A 102 -17.01 0.31 -5.80
CA THR A 102 -16.42 -0.62 -6.76
C THR A 102 -15.19 -1.24 -6.08
N PRO A 103 -15.18 -2.56 -5.86
CA PRO A 103 -14.03 -3.22 -5.27
C PRO A 103 -12.75 -2.94 -6.05
N PRO A 104 -11.66 -2.56 -5.40
CA PRO A 104 -10.36 -2.48 -6.05
C PRO A 104 -10.03 -3.82 -6.72
N ARG A 105 -9.65 -3.76 -7.99
CA ARG A 105 -9.20 -4.91 -8.77
C ARG A 105 -7.68 -4.96 -8.71
N ILE A 106 -7.14 -6.02 -8.15
CA ILE A 106 -5.72 -6.26 -8.01
C ILE A 106 -5.35 -7.46 -8.87
N GLU A 107 -4.38 -7.31 -9.73
CA GLU A 107 -3.96 -8.33 -10.67
C GLU A 107 -2.58 -8.88 -10.30
N ALA A 108 -2.47 -10.20 -10.20
CA ALA A 108 -1.18 -10.88 -10.26
C ALA A 108 -0.79 -10.97 -11.74
N ARG A 109 0.00 -10.01 -12.22
CA ARG A 109 0.39 -9.85 -13.62
C ARG A 109 1.90 -9.66 -13.71
N ASP A 110 2.55 -10.40 -14.62
CA ASP A 110 4.01 -10.39 -14.76
C ASP A 110 4.71 -10.66 -13.42
N CYS A 111 4.16 -11.59 -12.64
CA CYS A 111 4.64 -11.91 -11.30
C CYS A 111 4.79 -10.66 -10.40
N ARG A 112 3.80 -9.78 -10.42
CA ARG A 112 3.64 -8.62 -9.54
C ARG A 112 2.17 -8.45 -9.20
N PHE A 113 1.88 -7.87 -8.03
CA PHE A 113 0.55 -7.34 -7.77
C PHE A 113 0.46 -5.91 -8.29
N VAL A 114 -0.58 -5.62 -9.06
CA VAL A 114 -0.85 -4.31 -9.68
C VAL A 114 -2.30 -3.93 -9.41
N PRO A 115 -2.56 -2.72 -8.90
CA PRO A 115 -1.64 -1.68 -8.48
C PRO A 115 -0.90 -2.02 -7.18
N PHE A 116 0.23 -1.32 -6.93
CA PHE A 116 1.03 -1.50 -5.73
C PHE A 116 0.37 -0.88 -4.49
N VAL A 117 -0.25 0.30 -4.65
CA VAL A 117 -1.01 0.99 -3.59
C VAL A 117 -2.48 1.06 -3.96
N ASN A 118 -3.33 0.78 -2.98
CA ASN A 118 -4.78 0.77 -3.10
C ASN A 118 -5.42 1.57 -1.95
N VAL A 119 -6.70 1.89 -2.13
CA VAL A 119 -7.57 2.35 -1.04
C VAL A 119 -8.77 1.43 -0.98
N VAL A 120 -9.09 0.97 0.22
CA VAL A 120 -10.18 0.03 0.48
C VAL A 120 -11.08 0.62 1.55
N ARG A 121 -12.38 0.37 1.44
CA ARG A 121 -13.33 0.69 2.49
C ARG A 121 -13.41 -0.47 3.47
N ASP A 122 -13.40 -0.20 4.78
CA ASP A 122 -13.55 -1.24 5.79
C ASP A 122 -14.87 -2.02 5.61
N HIS A 123 -14.86 -3.31 5.90
CA HIS A 123 -15.98 -4.24 5.68
C HIS A 123 -16.47 -4.35 4.23
N HIS A 124 -15.62 -3.97 3.27
CA HIS A 124 -15.90 -4.11 1.83
C HIS A 124 -14.91 -5.05 1.15
N ASP A 125 -15.25 -5.42 -0.07
CA ASP A 125 -14.52 -6.42 -0.82
C ASP A 125 -13.32 -5.86 -1.57
N VAL A 126 -12.32 -6.70 -1.78
CA VAL A 126 -11.27 -6.57 -2.80
C VAL A 126 -11.40 -7.74 -3.76
N VAL A 127 -11.08 -7.51 -5.03
CA VAL A 127 -11.07 -8.56 -6.05
C VAL A 127 -9.65 -8.76 -6.52
N VAL A 128 -9.15 -9.98 -6.43
CA VAL A 128 -7.80 -10.32 -6.88
C VAL A 128 -7.87 -11.40 -7.94
N ILE A 129 -7.06 -11.25 -9.00
CA ILE A 129 -7.14 -12.08 -10.18
C ILE A 129 -5.74 -12.48 -10.61
N ASN A 130 -5.56 -13.77 -10.88
CA ASN A 130 -4.33 -14.26 -11.49
C ASN A 130 -4.38 -14.05 -13.01
N MET A 131 -3.42 -13.29 -13.52
CA MET A 131 -3.25 -12.98 -14.95
C MET A 131 -2.07 -13.75 -15.55
N ASP A 132 -1.41 -14.60 -14.76
CA ASP A 132 -0.20 -15.32 -15.15
C ASP A 132 -0.44 -16.83 -15.28
N PRO A 133 0.35 -17.53 -16.11
CA PRO A 133 0.37 -19.00 -16.14
C PRO A 133 1.21 -19.60 -15.01
N ALA A 134 1.40 -18.87 -13.93
CA ALA A 134 2.18 -19.20 -12.75
C ALA A 134 1.28 -19.29 -11.52
N MET A 135 1.73 -20.03 -10.52
CA MET A 135 0.97 -20.22 -9.30
C MET A 135 1.16 -19.03 -8.35
N HIS A 136 0.06 -18.42 -7.97
CA HIS A 136 0.02 -17.32 -7.00
C HIS A 136 -1.02 -17.60 -5.91
N ASP A 137 -0.82 -17.02 -4.75
CA ASP A 137 -1.79 -16.94 -3.67
C ASP A 137 -1.83 -15.52 -3.12
N ILE A 138 -2.78 -15.26 -2.23
CA ILE A 138 -2.84 -14.03 -1.46
C ILE A 138 -2.75 -14.37 0.01
N GLN A 139 -1.72 -13.89 0.66
CA GLN A 139 -1.61 -13.82 2.11
C GLN A 139 -1.82 -12.38 2.53
N ALA A 140 -2.98 -12.07 3.09
CA ALA A 140 -3.34 -10.72 3.50
C ALA A 140 -3.18 -10.54 5.00
N TYR A 141 -2.60 -9.43 5.39
CA TYR A 141 -2.30 -9.08 6.78
C TYR A 141 -2.71 -7.65 7.07
N GLU A 142 -3.37 -7.43 8.20
CA GLU A 142 -3.40 -6.09 8.78
C GLU A 142 -2.12 -5.84 9.59
N THR A 143 -1.61 -4.62 9.51
CA THR A 143 -0.36 -4.26 10.19
C THR A 143 -0.61 -3.32 11.36
N SER A 144 0.18 -3.45 12.40
CA SER A 144 0.22 -2.53 13.55
C SER A 144 1.56 -2.64 14.28
N GLN A 145 1.76 -1.77 15.25
CA GLN A 145 2.94 -1.83 16.13
C GLN A 145 3.02 -3.16 16.92
N LEU A 146 1.90 -3.86 17.12
CA LEU A 146 1.85 -5.16 17.78
C LEU A 146 2.17 -6.33 16.84
N GLY A 147 2.50 -6.04 15.58
CA GLY A 147 2.79 -7.02 14.55
C GLY A 147 1.60 -7.31 13.62
N PRO A 148 1.82 -8.14 12.60
CA PRO A 148 0.81 -8.48 11.62
C PRO A 148 -0.21 -9.48 12.16
N ARG A 149 -1.48 -9.36 11.73
CA ARG A 149 -2.52 -10.37 11.89
C ARG A 149 -3.03 -10.80 10.53
N VAL A 150 -3.12 -12.10 10.30
CA VAL A 150 -3.66 -12.66 9.06
C VAL A 150 -5.14 -12.30 8.93
N LEU A 151 -5.52 -11.73 7.80
CA LEU A 151 -6.91 -11.48 7.42
C LEU A 151 -7.46 -12.66 6.63
N PHE A 152 -6.74 -13.09 5.60
CA PHE A 152 -7.09 -14.27 4.79
C PHE A 152 -5.84 -14.81 4.08
N ASN A 153 -5.92 -16.08 3.66
CA ASN A 153 -4.92 -16.74 2.86
C ASN A 153 -5.64 -17.65 1.85
N VAL A 154 -5.58 -17.30 0.57
CA VAL A 154 -6.33 -17.97 -0.48
C VAL A 154 -5.51 -18.12 -1.76
N PRO A 155 -5.62 -19.27 -2.46
CA PRO A 155 -4.97 -19.46 -3.76
C PRO A 155 -5.66 -18.60 -4.83
N LEU A 156 -4.89 -18.19 -5.83
CA LEU A 156 -5.37 -17.53 -7.04
C LEU A 156 -5.42 -18.52 -8.21
N PRO A 157 -6.61 -18.88 -8.69
CA PRO A 157 -6.73 -19.86 -9.78
C PRO A 157 -6.07 -19.37 -11.07
N ILE A 158 -5.29 -20.24 -11.69
CA ILE A 158 -4.74 -20.02 -13.03
C ILE A 158 -5.89 -20.15 -14.05
N SER A 159 -5.88 -19.33 -15.08
CA SER A 159 -6.85 -19.40 -16.16
C SER A 159 -6.78 -20.75 -16.90
N THR A 160 -7.93 -21.38 -17.13
CA THR A 160 -8.03 -22.61 -17.93
C THR A 160 -7.70 -22.39 -19.42
N ARG A 161 -7.61 -21.14 -19.85
CA ARG A 161 -7.22 -20.76 -21.23
C ARG A 161 -5.73 -20.88 -21.49
N TYR A 162 -4.91 -21.05 -20.44
CA TYR A 162 -3.48 -21.26 -20.62
C TYR A 162 -3.21 -22.67 -21.16
N PRO A 163 -2.31 -22.81 -22.16
CA PRO A 163 -1.75 -24.13 -22.50
C PRO A 163 -1.06 -24.76 -21.29
N ARG A 164 -1.04 -26.08 -21.21
CA ARG A 164 -0.45 -26.82 -20.08
C ARG A 164 1.01 -26.41 -19.78
N GLU A 165 1.74 -26.04 -20.82
CA GLU A 165 3.18 -25.72 -20.72
C GLU A 165 3.45 -24.20 -20.72
N ALA A 166 2.42 -23.36 -20.61
CA ALA A 166 2.59 -21.91 -20.67
C ALA A 166 3.59 -21.39 -19.64
N GLY A 167 3.51 -21.88 -18.39
CA GLY A 167 4.44 -21.50 -17.32
C GLY A 167 5.87 -22.00 -17.50
N LEU A 168 6.05 -23.07 -18.29
CA LEU A 168 7.35 -23.65 -18.62
C LEU A 168 7.94 -23.13 -19.92
N SER A 169 7.13 -22.38 -20.71
CA SER A 169 7.58 -21.87 -22.00
C SER A 169 8.32 -20.57 -21.86
N ALA A 170 9.58 -20.59 -22.26
CA ALA A 170 10.40 -19.38 -22.34
C ALA A 170 9.85 -18.31 -23.29
N HIS A 171 8.91 -18.60 -24.18
CA HIS A 171 8.39 -17.69 -25.20
C HIS A 171 6.93 -17.29 -24.99
N PHE A 172 6.27 -17.81 -23.96
CA PHE A 172 4.88 -17.50 -23.69
C PHE A 172 4.75 -16.17 -22.94
N HIS A 173 4.05 -15.23 -23.50
CA HIS A 173 3.82 -13.94 -22.88
C HIS A 173 2.43 -13.41 -23.27
N LYS A 174 1.40 -14.06 -22.78
CA LYS A 174 0.02 -13.62 -22.88
C LYS A 174 -0.63 -13.68 -21.52
N HIS A 175 -1.56 -12.78 -21.26
CA HIS A 175 -2.33 -12.77 -20.03
C HIS A 175 -3.75 -13.27 -20.32
N PHE A 176 -4.16 -14.27 -19.55
CA PHE A 176 -5.53 -14.74 -19.52
C PHE A 176 -6.04 -14.69 -18.08
N GLU A 177 -7.14 -14.03 -17.92
CA GLU A 177 -7.80 -13.86 -16.63
C GLU A 177 -8.18 -15.21 -16.04
N GLY A 178 -7.70 -15.50 -14.83
CA GLY A 178 -8.16 -16.60 -14.00
C GLY A 178 -9.51 -16.28 -13.36
N THR A 179 -10.05 -17.22 -12.59
CA THR A 179 -11.27 -16.97 -11.82
C THR A 179 -10.98 -15.92 -10.75
N PRO A 180 -11.74 -14.78 -10.72
CA PRO A 180 -11.57 -13.77 -9.70
C PRO A 180 -11.82 -14.32 -8.30
N VAL A 181 -11.00 -13.91 -7.35
CA VAL A 181 -11.15 -14.22 -5.93
C VAL A 181 -11.58 -12.94 -5.21
N THR A 182 -12.74 -12.99 -4.57
CA THR A 182 -13.28 -11.86 -3.80
C THR A 182 -13.10 -12.12 -2.31
N GLN A 183 -12.56 -11.16 -1.58
CA GLN A 183 -12.37 -11.24 -0.14
C GLN A 183 -12.80 -9.95 0.53
N THR A 184 -13.61 -10.07 1.60
CA THR A 184 -14.02 -8.93 2.41
C THR A 184 -12.90 -8.56 3.40
N VAL A 185 -12.45 -7.32 3.36
CA VAL A 185 -11.45 -6.78 4.31
C VAL A 185 -12.16 -6.35 5.58
N LYS A 186 -11.80 -6.97 6.70
CA LYS A 186 -12.34 -6.65 8.04
C LYS A 186 -11.20 -6.33 8.98
N MET A 187 -10.99 -5.04 9.23
CA MET A 187 -9.90 -4.57 10.05
C MET A 187 -10.24 -4.65 11.54
N THR A 188 -9.22 -4.83 12.37
CA THR A 188 -9.37 -4.58 13.81
C THR A 188 -9.53 -3.07 14.02
N LYS A 189 -10.43 -2.67 14.92
CA LYS A 189 -10.68 -1.26 15.24
C LYS A 189 -9.38 -0.48 15.47
N GLY A 190 -9.23 0.63 14.79
CA GLY A 190 -8.04 1.50 14.85
C GLY A 190 -6.85 1.02 14.02
N ARG A 191 -7.04 0.02 13.15
CA ARG A 191 -6.04 -0.40 12.15
C ARG A 191 -6.52 0.00 10.76
N HIS A 192 -5.63 0.62 9.99
CA HIS A 192 -5.97 1.17 8.69
C HIS A 192 -5.07 0.70 7.56
N ILE A 193 -4.05 -0.11 7.86
CA ILE A 193 -3.09 -0.57 6.86
C ILE A 193 -3.19 -2.09 6.72
N PHE A 194 -3.42 -2.56 5.50
CA PHE A 194 -3.26 -3.96 5.18
C PHE A 194 -2.34 -4.17 3.99
N THR A 195 -1.66 -5.30 3.98
CA THR A 195 -0.78 -5.72 2.90
C THR A 195 -1.17 -7.10 2.41
N MET A 196 -1.03 -7.30 1.11
CA MET A 196 -1.14 -8.59 0.46
C MET A 196 0.23 -9.01 -0.05
N GLN A 197 0.58 -10.25 0.15
CA GLN A 197 1.83 -10.86 -0.28
C GLN A 197 1.54 -12.20 -0.95
N CYS A 198 2.35 -12.60 -1.93
CA CYS A 198 2.29 -13.95 -2.45
C CYS A 198 3.21 -14.86 -1.63
N GLY A 199 2.69 -15.98 -1.11
CA GLY A 199 3.49 -16.94 -0.34
C GLY A 199 4.53 -17.68 -1.20
N PHE A 200 4.29 -17.81 -2.50
CA PHE A 200 5.25 -18.40 -3.45
C PHE A 200 6.32 -17.41 -3.88
N HIS A 201 6.00 -16.12 -3.94
CA HIS A 201 6.85 -15.07 -4.49
C HIS A 201 6.92 -13.88 -3.51
N ALA A 202 7.79 -13.96 -2.52
CA ALA A 202 7.89 -13.02 -1.40
C ALA A 202 8.14 -11.55 -1.81
N TYR A 203 8.49 -11.29 -3.06
CA TYR A 203 8.64 -9.94 -3.61
C TYR A 203 7.33 -9.37 -4.18
N MET A 204 6.29 -10.19 -4.36
CA MET A 204 4.99 -9.72 -4.82
C MET A 204 4.23 -9.14 -3.65
N GLU A 205 4.09 -7.84 -3.65
CA GLU A 205 3.40 -7.09 -2.60
C GLU A 205 2.38 -6.13 -3.22
N SER A 206 1.28 -5.90 -2.50
CA SER A 206 0.34 -4.81 -2.71
C SER A 206 -0.15 -4.32 -1.37
N TRP A 207 -0.28 -3.02 -1.22
CA TRP A 207 -0.62 -2.37 0.04
C TRP A 207 -1.92 -1.60 -0.10
N ALA A 208 -2.65 -1.47 0.99
CA ALA A 208 -3.84 -0.63 1.00
C ALA A 208 -3.97 0.17 2.30
N LEU A 209 -4.43 1.41 2.13
CA LEU A 209 -5.00 2.19 3.22
C LEU A 209 -6.49 1.89 3.27
N VAL A 210 -6.98 1.56 4.47
CA VAL A 210 -8.41 1.32 4.71
C VAL A 210 -9.03 2.59 5.27
N VAL A 211 -10.06 3.07 4.60
CA VAL A 211 -10.71 4.35 4.90
C VAL A 211 -12.15 4.15 5.40
N ASP A 212 -12.59 5.04 6.23
CA ASP A 212 -13.94 5.10 6.82
C ASP A 212 -14.75 6.33 6.37
N HIS A 213 -14.17 7.20 5.55
CA HIS A 213 -14.83 8.36 4.94
C HIS A 213 -14.30 8.65 3.53
N PRO A 214 -15.04 9.39 2.66
CA PRO A 214 -14.71 9.55 1.24
C PRO A 214 -13.72 10.69 0.92
N TYR A 215 -13.06 11.29 1.91
CA TYR A 215 -12.16 12.43 1.70
C TYR A 215 -10.71 11.98 1.59
N PHE A 216 -10.43 11.29 0.52
CA PHE A 216 -9.08 10.86 0.13
C PHE A 216 -8.89 10.97 -1.39
N ALA A 217 -7.65 10.93 -1.82
CA ALA A 217 -7.28 10.81 -3.23
C ALA A 217 -5.97 10.03 -3.37
N LEU A 218 -5.80 9.36 -4.51
CA LEU A 218 -4.51 8.82 -4.96
C LEU A 218 -3.89 9.82 -5.92
N THR A 219 -2.58 10.07 -5.78
CA THR A 219 -1.86 10.94 -6.71
C THR A 219 -1.78 10.32 -8.11
N ASP A 220 -1.98 11.17 -9.12
CA ASP A 220 -1.92 10.79 -10.53
C ASP A 220 -0.47 10.65 -11.04
N GLU A 221 -0.31 10.44 -12.34
CA GLU A 221 0.99 10.31 -13.00
C GLU A 221 1.88 11.54 -12.88
N ARG A 222 1.32 12.70 -12.51
CA ARG A 222 2.02 13.96 -12.29
C ARG A 222 2.14 14.31 -10.82
N GLY A 223 1.82 13.36 -9.92
CA GLY A 223 1.83 13.57 -8.48
C GLY A 223 0.68 14.46 -7.99
N ARG A 224 -0.33 14.76 -8.80
CA ARG A 224 -1.44 15.66 -8.44
C ARG A 224 -2.56 14.88 -7.78
N PHE A 225 -3.27 15.57 -6.90
CA PHE A 225 -4.47 15.04 -6.26
C PHE A 225 -5.57 16.10 -6.19
N GLN A 226 -6.80 15.65 -6.04
CA GLN A 226 -7.97 16.49 -5.82
C GLN A 226 -8.97 15.77 -4.92
N ILE A 227 -9.46 16.48 -3.89
CA ILE A 227 -10.54 16.03 -3.01
C ILE A 227 -11.62 17.11 -3.04
N ALA A 228 -12.82 16.77 -3.52
CA ALA A 228 -13.92 17.70 -3.70
C ALA A 228 -15.02 17.53 -2.65
N ASP A 229 -15.91 18.51 -2.58
CA ASP A 229 -17.10 18.55 -1.70
C ASP A 229 -16.75 18.42 -0.21
N ILE A 230 -15.65 19.04 0.21
CA ILE A 230 -15.23 19.06 1.59
C ILE A 230 -16.06 20.14 2.33
N PRO A 231 -16.73 19.83 3.45
CA PRO A 231 -17.41 20.85 4.24
C PRO A 231 -16.46 21.99 4.63
N PRO A 232 -16.90 23.26 4.64
CA PRO A 232 -16.08 24.35 5.14
C PRO A 232 -15.62 24.09 6.57
N GLY A 233 -14.31 24.26 6.82
CA GLY A 233 -13.71 23.97 8.12
C GLY A 233 -12.19 23.92 8.04
N THR A 234 -11.56 23.61 9.16
CA THR A 234 -10.10 23.43 9.24
C THR A 234 -9.80 21.97 9.50
N TYR A 235 -8.98 21.39 8.65
CA TYR A 235 -8.68 19.97 8.65
C TYR A 235 -7.18 19.72 8.63
N LYS A 236 -6.78 18.58 9.16
CA LYS A 236 -5.44 18.02 8.98
C LYS A 236 -5.45 17.17 7.71
N VAL A 237 -4.49 17.43 6.82
CA VAL A 237 -4.25 16.65 5.61
C VAL A 237 -2.97 15.88 5.80
N THR A 238 -3.02 14.57 5.59
CA THR A 238 -1.87 13.69 5.66
C THR A 238 -1.64 12.98 4.35
N ILE A 239 -0.41 12.53 4.14
CA ILE A 239 -0.08 11.64 3.04
C ILE A 239 0.40 10.31 3.57
N TRP A 240 0.05 9.24 2.85
CA TRP A 240 0.45 7.89 3.19
C TRP A 240 1.02 7.17 1.96
N HIS A 241 2.14 6.50 2.19
CA HIS A 241 2.72 5.55 1.26
C HIS A 241 3.43 4.46 2.07
N PRO A 242 3.36 3.15 1.68
CA PRO A 242 3.83 2.05 2.51
C PRO A 242 5.33 2.12 2.89
N TYR A 243 6.13 2.79 2.10
CA TYR A 243 7.57 2.95 2.33
C TYR A 243 7.98 4.35 2.79
N VAL A 244 7.03 5.20 3.14
CA VAL A 244 7.28 6.50 3.80
C VAL A 244 6.85 6.37 5.25
N HIS A 245 7.82 6.42 6.16
CA HIS A 245 7.59 6.20 7.59
C HIS A 245 7.40 7.49 8.38
N ASP A 246 7.89 8.60 7.83
CA ASP A 246 7.72 9.91 8.44
C ASP A 246 6.30 10.43 8.20
N SER A 247 5.77 11.16 9.16
CA SER A 247 4.46 11.80 9.02
C SER A 247 4.60 13.13 8.27
N TYR A 248 3.85 13.27 7.19
CA TYR A 248 3.76 14.51 6.42
C TYR A 248 2.34 15.05 6.55
N GLU A 249 2.20 16.10 7.35
CA GLU A 249 0.91 16.68 7.72
C GLU A 249 0.86 18.16 7.39
N ARG A 250 -0.31 18.65 7.02
CA ARG A 250 -0.63 20.08 6.87
C ARG A 250 -2.01 20.37 7.42
N THR A 251 -2.14 21.49 8.12
CA THR A 251 -3.44 22.04 8.45
C THR A 251 -3.89 22.95 7.33
N VAL A 252 -5.09 22.72 6.80
CA VAL A 252 -5.71 23.52 5.74
C VAL A 252 -7.06 24.03 6.17
N THR A 253 -7.43 25.22 5.72
CA THR A 253 -8.78 25.79 5.92
C THR A 253 -9.52 25.75 4.59
N ILE A 254 -10.59 24.98 4.56
CA ILE A 254 -11.49 24.86 3.41
C ILE A 254 -12.57 25.90 3.53
N LYS A 255 -12.69 26.76 2.52
CA LYS A 255 -13.73 27.78 2.42
C LYS A 255 -14.87 27.32 1.50
N PRO A 256 -16.08 27.88 1.69
CA PRO A 256 -17.22 27.55 0.86
C PRO A 256 -16.95 27.77 -0.64
N LYS A 257 -17.12 26.73 -1.45
CA LYS A 257 -16.99 26.76 -2.93
C LYS A 257 -15.64 27.27 -3.46
N GLU A 258 -14.64 27.37 -2.61
CA GLU A 258 -13.28 27.78 -3.01
C GLU A 258 -12.38 26.56 -3.20
N GLU A 259 -11.33 26.76 -3.99
CA GLU A 259 -10.22 25.82 -4.10
C GLU A 259 -9.11 26.22 -3.11
N THR A 260 -8.63 25.24 -2.37
CA THR A 260 -7.49 25.35 -1.47
C THR A 260 -6.36 24.47 -2.00
N THR A 261 -5.14 25.00 -2.08
CA THR A 261 -3.99 24.22 -2.57
C THR A 261 -3.08 23.83 -1.40
N ALA A 262 -2.63 22.57 -1.39
CA ALA A 262 -1.66 22.06 -0.42
C ALA A 262 -0.66 21.12 -1.12
N ASP A 263 0.56 21.60 -1.33
CA ASP A 263 1.63 20.79 -1.90
C ASP A 263 2.46 20.10 -0.81
N PHE A 264 2.93 18.89 -1.07
CA PHE A 264 3.78 18.12 -0.18
C PHE A 264 5.09 17.78 -0.87
N THR A 265 6.19 17.97 -0.14
CA THR A 265 7.50 17.48 -0.53
C THR A 265 7.93 16.43 0.47
N VAL A 266 8.03 15.20 0.00
CA VAL A 266 8.42 14.03 0.79
C VAL A 266 9.92 13.82 0.61
N ALA A 267 10.65 13.71 1.69
CA ALA A 267 12.04 13.31 1.63
C ALA A 267 12.12 11.79 1.40
N VAL A 268 13.02 11.36 0.55
CA VAL A 268 13.30 9.93 0.40
C VAL A 268 13.74 9.37 1.75
N PRO A 269 13.09 8.30 2.26
CA PRO A 269 13.44 7.71 3.53
C PRO A 269 14.89 7.23 3.57
N THR A 270 15.54 7.42 4.70
CA THR A 270 16.92 6.95 4.96
C THR A 270 16.89 5.73 5.88
N GLY A 271 17.93 4.90 5.80
CA GLY A 271 18.05 3.72 6.63
C GLY A 271 17.41 2.48 6.03
N ARG A 272 16.89 1.58 6.90
CA ARG A 272 16.34 0.30 6.48
C ARG A 272 14.94 0.46 5.89
N LEU A 273 14.81 0.31 4.58
CA LEU A 273 13.52 0.43 3.87
C LEU A 273 12.69 -0.85 3.91
N TYR A 274 13.31 -2.01 3.94
CA TYR A 274 12.63 -3.31 3.85
C TYR A 274 12.78 -4.09 5.16
N ALA A 275 11.70 -4.70 5.64
CA ALA A 275 11.72 -5.49 6.87
C ALA A 275 12.73 -6.65 6.82
N ASN A 276 12.94 -7.22 5.64
CA ASN A 276 13.88 -8.29 5.37
C ASN A 276 15.21 -7.81 4.73
N GLN A 277 15.46 -6.51 4.71
CA GLN A 277 16.74 -5.98 4.25
C GLN A 277 17.86 -6.46 5.17
N MET A 278 18.83 -7.18 4.62
CA MET A 278 20.03 -7.55 5.38
C MET A 278 20.84 -6.30 5.70
N VAL A 279 21.11 -6.07 6.98
CA VAL A 279 22.04 -5.04 7.43
C VAL A 279 23.43 -5.65 7.32
N GLU A 280 24.45 -4.88 6.96
CA GLU A 280 25.82 -5.35 6.72
C GLU A 280 26.41 -6.20 7.85
N ASN A 281 25.86 -6.21 9.03
CA ASN A 281 26.31 -7.01 10.18
C ASN A 281 25.17 -7.87 10.77
N ALA A 282 24.10 -8.16 10.01
CA ALA A 282 23.11 -9.11 10.50
C ALA A 282 23.71 -10.50 10.60
N TYR A 283 23.54 -11.15 11.75
CA TYR A 283 23.88 -12.56 11.92
C TYR A 283 23.19 -13.36 10.82
N VAL A 284 23.98 -13.74 9.83
CA VAL A 284 23.49 -14.49 8.66
C VAL A 284 23.22 -15.91 9.13
N ARG A 285 21.98 -16.28 9.24
CA ARG A 285 21.57 -17.67 9.54
C ARG A 285 21.99 -18.65 8.44
N TYR A 286 22.27 -18.10 7.26
CA TYR A 286 22.83 -18.81 6.10
C TYR A 286 24.02 -17.98 5.62
N THR A 287 25.19 -18.55 5.66
CA THR A 287 26.41 -17.95 5.14
C THR A 287 26.28 -17.80 3.62
N VAL A 288 25.80 -16.66 3.18
CA VAL A 288 26.11 -16.19 1.83
C VAL A 288 27.54 -15.74 1.91
N THR A 289 28.48 -16.49 1.31
CA THR A 289 29.89 -16.15 1.31
C THR A 289 30.07 -14.77 0.65
N GLU A 290 31.06 -14.00 1.06
CA GLU A 290 31.42 -12.71 0.43
C GLU A 290 31.54 -12.84 -1.10
N GLU A 291 31.96 -13.99 -1.58
CA GLU A 291 32.11 -14.34 -3.00
C GLU A 291 30.75 -14.36 -3.72
N VAL A 292 29.68 -14.90 -3.12
CA VAL A 292 28.33 -14.89 -3.68
C VAL A 292 27.74 -13.48 -3.59
N GLN A 293 28.02 -12.75 -2.54
CA GLN A 293 27.56 -11.39 -2.37
C GLN A 293 28.24 -10.43 -3.37
N SER A 294 29.53 -10.61 -3.65
CA SER A 294 30.25 -9.84 -4.66
C SER A 294 29.84 -10.16 -6.10
N GLN A 295 29.30 -11.34 -6.36
CA GLN A 295 28.76 -11.74 -7.67
C GLN A 295 27.35 -11.19 -7.90
N ILE A 296 26.53 -11.11 -6.85
CA ILE A 296 25.13 -10.65 -6.93
C ILE A 296 25.06 -9.12 -7.06
N VAL A 297 25.75 -8.38 -6.20
CA VAL A 297 25.71 -6.91 -6.16
C VAL A 297 26.21 -6.25 -7.45
N PRO A 298 27.34 -6.66 -8.05
CA PRO A 298 27.80 -6.07 -9.30
C PRO A 298 26.85 -6.28 -10.49
N THR A 299 26.09 -7.39 -10.47
CA THR A 299 25.13 -7.69 -11.54
C THR A 299 23.91 -6.73 -11.46
N LEU A 300 23.45 -6.43 -10.27
CA LEU A 300 22.38 -5.47 -10.03
C LEU A 300 22.80 -4.03 -10.31
N GLU A 301 24.05 -3.67 -10.01
CA GLU A 301 24.58 -2.33 -10.25
C GLU A 301 24.81 -2.00 -11.73
N LYS A 302 25.00 -3.02 -12.56
CA LYS A 302 25.21 -2.88 -14.01
C LYS A 302 23.92 -2.74 -14.81
N GLN A 303 22.77 -2.94 -14.19
CA GLN A 303 21.47 -2.78 -14.84
C GLN A 303 21.07 -1.31 -14.79
N THR A 304 21.39 -0.57 -15.85
CA THR A 304 20.79 0.74 -16.12
C THR A 304 19.38 0.54 -16.62
N TYR A 305 18.42 1.07 -15.88
CA TYR A 305 17.00 1.15 -16.23
C TYR A 305 16.70 2.45 -16.93
#